data_43f5ab9c0dadd96818b8810263378e11
#
_entry.id   43f5ab9c0dadd96818b8810263378e11
#
_cell.length_a   1.000
_cell.length_b   1.000
_cell.length_c   1.000
_cell.angle_alpha   90.00
_cell.angle_beta   90.00
_cell.angle_gamma   90.00
#
_symmetry.space_group_name_H-M   'P 1'
#
loop_
_entity.id
_entity.type
_entity.pdbx_description
1 polymer ?
#
loop_
_entity_poly.entity_id
_entity_poly.type
_entity_poly.pdbx_seq_one_letter_code
_entity_poly.pdbx_strand_id
1 'polypeptide(L)'
;FHYAGEEYFRKAERGMLEQLIASGDDLVVSTGGGLPVWADNMVRMNGAGLTVYIRRSAEQIAARLSPHGRWKRPKLRGLDDRELVEFMSRNMAEREPFYGQAALTIDGGAMSDDEILEFITEKLKERNG
;
A
#
# COMPACT_ATOMS: atom_id res chain seq x y z
N PHE A 1 3.33 -10.55 -15.51
CA PHE A 1 4.44 -11.40 -15.09
C PHE A 1 4.14 -12.86 -15.35
N HIS A 2 5.12 -13.59 -15.81
CA HIS A 2 5.07 -15.03 -15.75
C HIS A 2 5.24 -15.47 -14.31
N TYR A 3 4.74 -16.66 -13.99
CA TYR A 3 4.74 -17.19 -12.64
C TYR A 3 6.14 -17.14 -11.98
N ALA A 4 7.14 -17.62 -12.70
CA ALA A 4 8.53 -17.62 -12.22
C ALA A 4 9.11 -16.21 -12.12
N GLY A 5 8.63 -15.28 -12.97
CA GLY A 5 9.06 -13.89 -12.95
C GLY A 5 8.51 -13.10 -11.77
N GLU A 6 7.32 -13.45 -11.29
CA GLU A 6 6.73 -12.78 -10.12
C GLU A 6 7.54 -13.05 -8.86
N GLU A 7 7.93 -14.29 -8.62
CA GLU A 7 8.76 -14.62 -7.46
C GLU A 7 10.11 -13.91 -7.50
N TYR A 8 10.74 -13.88 -8.66
CA TYR A 8 11.99 -13.16 -8.86
C TYR A 8 11.81 -11.66 -8.54
N PHE A 9 10.73 -11.08 -9.05
CA PHE A 9 10.41 -9.67 -8.80
C PHE A 9 10.22 -9.41 -7.31
N ARG A 10 9.50 -10.26 -6.60
CA ARG A 10 9.24 -10.10 -5.17
C ARG A 10 10.54 -10.20 -4.35
N LYS A 11 11.44 -11.09 -4.72
CA LYS A 11 12.75 -11.19 -4.10
C LYS A 11 13.60 -9.94 -4.35
N ALA A 12 13.54 -9.40 -5.56
CA ALA A 12 14.24 -8.16 -5.90
C ALA A 12 13.69 -6.97 -5.10
N GLU A 13 12.37 -6.88 -4.97
CA GLU A 13 11.73 -5.85 -4.14
C GLU A 13 12.20 -5.95 -2.68
N ARG A 14 12.25 -7.16 -2.14
CA ARG A 14 12.72 -7.38 -0.76
C ARG A 14 14.17 -6.94 -0.62
N GLY A 15 15.01 -7.22 -1.61
CA GLY A 15 16.40 -6.76 -1.61
C GLY A 15 16.51 -5.25 -1.58
N MET A 16 15.67 -4.55 -2.35
CA MET A 16 15.62 -3.10 -2.34
C MET A 16 15.13 -2.56 -1.00
N LEU A 17 14.12 -3.19 -0.41
CA LEU A 17 13.64 -2.83 0.92
C LEU A 17 14.76 -2.91 1.96
N GLU A 18 15.53 -3.99 1.94
CA GLU A 18 16.64 -4.18 2.86
C GLU A 18 17.72 -3.10 2.68
N GLN A 19 18.00 -2.71 1.43
CA GLN A 19 18.94 -1.63 1.14
C GLN A 19 18.45 -0.29 1.70
N LEU A 20 17.17 0.02 1.53
CA LEU A 20 16.59 1.25 2.06
C LEU A 20 16.66 1.29 3.60
N ILE A 21 16.37 0.18 4.24
CA ILE A 21 16.46 0.07 5.69
C ILE A 21 17.91 0.26 6.15
N ALA A 22 18.86 -0.36 5.47
CA ALA A 22 20.28 -0.32 5.82
C ALA A 22 20.89 1.06 5.57
N SER A 23 20.31 1.90 4.72
CA SER A 23 20.86 3.21 4.38
C SER A 23 20.92 4.16 5.57
N GLY A 24 20.00 4.00 6.53
CA GLY A 24 19.91 4.91 7.67
C GLY A 24 19.38 6.30 7.35
N ASP A 25 18.97 6.52 6.10
CA ASP A 25 18.42 7.81 5.67
C ASP A 25 16.98 7.99 6.15
N ASP A 26 16.57 9.24 6.32
CA ASP A 26 15.18 9.59 6.58
C ASP A 26 14.43 9.54 5.25
N LEU A 27 13.52 8.58 5.12
CA LEU A 27 12.83 8.33 3.86
C LEU A 27 11.32 8.26 4.08
N VAL A 28 10.58 8.70 3.06
CA VAL A 28 9.16 8.40 2.89
C VAL A 28 9.06 7.44 1.73
N VAL A 29 8.54 6.24 1.99
CA VAL A 29 8.51 5.17 0.99
C VAL A 29 7.08 4.79 0.65
N SER A 30 6.74 4.86 -0.62
CA SER A 30 5.48 4.31 -1.14
C SER A 30 5.77 2.90 -1.63
N THR A 31 5.18 1.90 -0.97
CA THR A 31 5.55 0.49 -1.19
C THR A 31 4.85 -0.16 -2.37
N GLY A 32 3.77 0.44 -2.84
CA GLY A 32 2.87 -0.27 -3.73
C GLY A 32 2.07 -1.34 -2.98
N GLY A 33 1.19 -2.03 -3.69
CA GLY A 33 0.23 -2.94 -3.07
C GLY A 33 0.77 -4.34 -2.76
N GLY A 34 1.78 -4.78 -3.48
CA GLY A 34 2.26 -6.16 -3.38
C GLY A 34 3.37 -6.39 -2.38
N LEU A 35 4.21 -5.40 -2.14
CA LEU A 35 5.33 -5.55 -1.21
C LEU A 35 4.87 -5.94 0.19
N PRO A 36 3.84 -5.30 0.78
CA PRO A 36 3.41 -5.64 2.13
C PRO A 36 2.86 -7.05 2.28
N VAL A 37 2.36 -7.67 1.22
CA VAL A 37 1.73 -8.99 1.31
C VAL A 37 2.69 -10.14 1.06
N TRP A 38 3.96 -9.87 0.78
CA TRP A 38 4.93 -10.90 0.49
C TRP A 38 5.82 -11.21 1.69
N ALA A 39 5.97 -12.50 2.00
CA ALA A 39 6.83 -12.98 3.09
C ALA A 39 6.54 -12.23 4.42
N ASP A 40 7.60 -11.84 5.13
CA ASP A 40 7.49 -11.09 6.38
C ASP A 40 7.77 -9.59 6.20
N ASN A 41 7.52 -9.07 5.01
CA ASN A 41 7.84 -7.66 4.71
C ASN A 41 7.18 -6.69 5.69
N MET A 42 5.92 -6.93 6.10
CA MET A 42 5.27 -6.04 7.08
C MET A 42 6.00 -6.05 8.43
N VAL A 43 6.44 -7.20 8.89
CA VAL A 43 7.22 -7.29 10.13
C VAL A 43 8.52 -6.52 10.00
N ARG A 44 9.18 -6.66 8.85
CA ARG A 44 10.44 -5.99 8.57
C ARG A 44 10.28 -4.47 8.52
N MET A 45 9.24 -3.99 7.85
CA MET A 45 8.96 -2.56 7.76
C MET A 45 8.58 -1.96 9.12
N ASN A 46 7.77 -2.67 9.89
CA ASN A 46 7.39 -2.23 11.25
C ASN A 46 8.60 -2.11 12.18
N GLY A 47 9.59 -2.97 12.00
CA GLY A 47 10.82 -2.88 12.78
C GLY A 47 11.72 -1.73 12.38
N ALA A 48 11.56 -1.18 11.19
CA ALA A 48 12.45 -0.18 10.63
C ALA A 48 11.87 1.25 10.64
N GLY A 49 10.56 1.40 10.71
CA GLY A 49 9.95 2.72 10.64
C GLY A 49 8.47 2.72 10.97
N LEU A 50 7.85 3.87 10.78
CA LEU A 50 6.40 4.01 10.94
C LEU A 50 5.70 3.54 9.67
N THR A 51 4.92 2.47 9.77
CA THR A 51 4.11 2.00 8.65
C THR A 51 2.71 2.62 8.75
N VAL A 52 2.21 3.08 7.61
CA VAL A 52 0.91 3.76 7.53
C VAL A 52 0.06 3.07 6.48
N TYR A 53 -1.13 2.67 6.87
CA TYR A 53 -2.15 2.14 5.98
C TYR A 53 -3.27 3.18 5.85
N ILE A 54 -3.44 3.71 4.65
CA ILE A 54 -4.54 4.63 4.35
C ILE A 54 -5.66 3.79 3.77
N ARG A 55 -6.67 3.51 4.57
CA ARG A 55 -7.76 2.63 4.20
C ARG A 55 -8.87 3.41 3.52
N ARG A 56 -9.33 2.90 2.38
CA ARG A 56 -10.49 3.42 1.66
C ARG A 56 -11.37 2.26 1.23
N SER A 57 -12.66 2.52 1.02
CA SER A 57 -13.56 1.51 0.49
C SER A 57 -13.23 1.19 -0.96
N ALA A 58 -13.71 0.03 -1.44
CA ALA A 58 -13.53 -0.35 -2.84
C ALA A 58 -14.14 0.70 -3.78
N GLU A 59 -15.29 1.26 -3.41
CA GLU A 59 -15.97 2.31 -4.17
C GLU A 59 -15.13 3.57 -4.23
N GLN A 60 -14.53 3.97 -3.13
CA GLN A 60 -13.68 5.16 -3.06
C GLN A 60 -12.42 5.00 -3.91
N ILE A 61 -11.80 3.83 -3.87
CA ILE A 61 -10.62 3.53 -4.69
C ILE A 61 -10.98 3.53 -6.17
N ALA A 62 -12.09 2.88 -6.53
CA ALA A 62 -12.55 2.85 -7.92
C ALA A 62 -12.84 4.26 -8.45
N ALA A 63 -13.44 5.12 -7.63
CA ALA A 63 -13.74 6.49 -8.02
C ALA A 63 -12.48 7.35 -8.24
N ARG A 64 -11.38 7.03 -7.56
CA ARG A 64 -10.12 7.75 -7.74
C ARG A 64 -9.33 7.30 -8.98
N LEU A 65 -9.66 6.13 -9.54
CA LEU A 65 -9.00 5.64 -10.75
C LEU A 65 -9.59 6.30 -11.98
N SER A 66 -8.77 7.05 -12.71
CA SER A 66 -9.18 7.58 -14.01
C SER A 66 -9.31 6.45 -15.03
N PRO A 67 -10.07 6.65 -16.13
CA PRO A 67 -10.10 5.67 -17.22
C PRO A 67 -8.71 5.33 -17.75
N HIS A 68 -7.81 6.29 -17.80
CA HIS A 68 -6.43 6.08 -18.23
C HIS A 68 -5.66 5.20 -17.23
N GLY A 69 -5.86 5.41 -15.93
CA GLY A 69 -5.27 4.58 -14.90
C GLY A 69 -5.72 3.12 -14.99
N ARG A 70 -7.02 2.91 -15.29
CA ARG A 70 -7.55 1.56 -15.55
C ARG A 70 -6.90 0.91 -16.76
N TRP A 71 -6.77 1.68 -17.83
CA TRP A 71 -6.16 1.20 -19.07
C TRP A 71 -4.72 0.75 -18.88
N LYS A 72 -3.93 1.46 -18.07
CA LYS A 72 -2.54 1.12 -17.79
C LYS A 72 -2.38 -0.18 -17.01
N ARG A 73 -3.43 -0.65 -16.35
CA ARG A 73 -3.37 -1.84 -15.49
C ARG A 73 -4.05 -3.01 -16.22
N PRO A 74 -3.29 -4.00 -16.69
CA PRO A 74 -3.87 -5.08 -17.52
C PRO A 74 -5.05 -5.79 -16.87
N LYS A 75 -5.01 -5.96 -15.53
CA LYS A 75 -6.08 -6.64 -14.81
C LYS A 75 -7.38 -5.83 -14.71
N LEU A 76 -7.31 -4.52 -14.96
CA LEU A 76 -8.47 -3.62 -14.87
C LEU A 76 -9.08 -3.28 -16.21
N ARG A 77 -8.40 -3.62 -17.29
CA ARG A 77 -8.89 -3.35 -18.65
C ARG A 77 -10.16 -4.13 -18.92
N GLY A 78 -11.14 -3.48 -19.51
CA GLY A 78 -12.40 -4.09 -19.88
C GLY A 78 -13.40 -4.30 -18.77
N LEU A 79 -13.07 -3.90 -17.53
CA LEU A 79 -14.01 -3.95 -16.42
C LEU A 79 -14.92 -2.74 -16.44
N ASP A 80 -16.23 -2.95 -16.27
CA ASP A 80 -17.16 -1.85 -16.01
C ASP A 80 -17.01 -1.40 -14.55
N ASP A 81 -17.73 -0.34 -14.16
CA ASP A 81 -17.61 0.23 -12.81
C ASP A 81 -17.98 -0.78 -11.72
N ARG A 82 -19.01 -1.58 -11.95
CA ARG A 82 -19.44 -2.62 -11.00
C ARG A 82 -18.38 -3.70 -10.85
N GLU A 83 -17.87 -4.20 -11.97
CA GLU A 83 -16.83 -5.22 -11.98
C GLU A 83 -15.55 -4.72 -11.33
N LEU A 84 -15.21 -3.44 -11.53
CA LEU A 84 -14.05 -2.82 -10.89
C LEU A 84 -14.20 -2.79 -9.36
N VAL A 85 -15.38 -2.41 -8.87
CA VAL A 85 -15.63 -2.40 -7.41
C VAL A 85 -15.54 -3.81 -6.85
N GLU A 86 -16.10 -4.79 -7.53
CA GLU A 86 -16.02 -6.21 -7.11
C GLU A 86 -14.57 -6.69 -7.07
N PHE A 87 -13.79 -6.36 -8.09
CA PHE A 87 -12.36 -6.70 -8.15
C PHE A 87 -11.60 -6.08 -6.98
N MET A 88 -11.83 -4.79 -6.71
CA MET A 88 -11.18 -4.06 -5.61
C MET A 88 -11.56 -4.65 -4.26
N SER A 89 -12.83 -5.01 -4.08
CA SER A 89 -13.31 -5.63 -2.83
C SER A 89 -12.60 -6.95 -2.54
N ARG A 90 -12.43 -7.79 -3.55
CA ARG A 90 -11.73 -9.06 -3.39
C ARG A 90 -10.25 -8.86 -3.07
N ASN A 91 -9.59 -7.93 -3.78
CA ASN A 91 -8.20 -7.61 -3.51
C ASN A 91 -7.99 -7.10 -2.09
N MET A 92 -8.88 -6.23 -1.63
CA MET A 92 -8.81 -5.68 -0.28
C MET A 92 -8.98 -6.79 0.77
N ALA A 93 -9.93 -7.70 0.57
CA ALA A 93 -10.15 -8.81 1.49
C ALA A 93 -8.92 -9.71 1.61
N GLU A 94 -8.26 -9.98 0.49
CA GLU A 94 -7.04 -10.80 0.46
C GLU A 94 -5.84 -10.12 1.13
N ARG A 95 -5.76 -8.80 1.03
CA ARG A 95 -4.62 -8.02 1.53
C ARG A 95 -4.79 -7.49 2.94
N GLU A 96 -6.01 -7.41 3.44
CA GLU A 96 -6.31 -6.84 4.75
C GLU A 96 -5.51 -7.48 5.90
N PRO A 97 -5.29 -8.80 5.95
CA PRO A 97 -4.48 -9.39 7.02
C PRO A 97 -3.04 -8.86 7.06
N PHE A 98 -2.52 -8.42 5.93
CA PHE A 98 -1.18 -7.84 5.85
C PHE A 98 -1.21 -6.34 6.11
N TYR A 99 -2.08 -5.60 5.43
CA TYR A 99 -2.19 -4.16 5.58
C TYR A 99 -2.60 -3.77 7.01
N GLY A 100 -3.44 -4.58 7.64
CA GLY A 100 -3.88 -4.35 9.01
C GLY A 100 -2.75 -4.46 10.04
N GLN A 101 -1.60 -4.98 9.68
CA GLN A 101 -0.41 -5.02 10.54
C GLN A 101 0.32 -3.68 10.60
N ALA A 102 -0.08 -2.69 9.83
CA ALA A 102 0.54 -1.37 9.86
C ALA A 102 0.43 -0.76 11.26
N ALA A 103 1.46 -0.01 11.65
CA ALA A 103 1.48 0.65 12.96
C ALA A 103 0.38 1.71 13.09
N LEU A 104 -0.02 2.30 11.97
CA LEU A 104 -1.04 3.34 11.93
C LEU A 104 -2.01 3.05 10.80
N THR A 105 -3.30 2.97 11.12
CA THR A 105 -4.36 2.84 10.12
C THR A 105 -5.21 4.10 10.13
N ILE A 106 -5.36 4.71 8.96
CA ILE A 106 -6.10 5.96 8.79
C ILE A 106 -7.33 5.69 7.91
N ASP A 107 -8.48 6.21 8.32
CA ASP A 107 -9.67 6.18 7.48
C ASP A 107 -9.56 7.30 6.43
N GLY A 108 -9.07 6.94 5.25
CA GLY A 108 -8.88 7.88 4.14
C GLY A 108 -10.17 8.38 3.53
N GLY A 109 -11.30 7.72 3.82
CA GLY A 109 -12.61 8.17 3.38
C GLY A 109 -13.19 9.28 4.24
N ALA A 110 -12.75 9.38 5.50
CA ALA A 110 -13.27 10.35 6.45
C ALA A 110 -12.41 11.62 6.56
N MET A 111 -11.21 11.62 5.99
CA MET A 111 -10.24 12.69 6.15
C MET A 111 -9.79 13.23 4.79
N SER A 112 -9.57 14.55 4.72
CA SER A 112 -8.94 15.16 3.55
C SER A 112 -7.45 14.80 3.49
N ASP A 113 -6.83 15.01 2.35
CA ASP A 113 -5.39 14.77 2.18
C ASP A 113 -4.56 15.62 3.16
N ASP A 114 -4.95 16.87 3.37
CA ASP A 114 -4.28 17.75 4.34
C ASP A 114 -4.43 17.25 5.77
N GLU A 115 -5.62 16.80 6.14
CA GLU A 115 -5.87 16.21 7.46
C GLU A 115 -5.05 14.94 7.68
N ILE A 116 -4.94 14.10 6.66
CA ILE A 116 -4.13 12.87 6.71
C ILE A 116 -2.66 13.24 6.94
N LEU A 117 -2.14 14.20 6.18
CA LEU A 117 -0.76 14.66 6.31
C LEU A 117 -0.46 15.20 7.71
N GLU A 118 -1.36 16.03 8.22
CA GLU A 118 -1.23 16.59 9.56
C GLU A 118 -1.22 15.50 10.63
N PHE A 119 -2.12 14.53 10.52
CA PHE A 119 -2.22 13.41 11.45
C PHE A 119 -0.93 12.58 11.46
N ILE A 120 -0.41 12.25 10.27
CA ILE A 120 0.84 11.48 10.14
C ILE A 120 2.00 12.27 10.74
N THR A 121 2.07 13.55 10.45
CA THR A 121 3.14 14.42 10.96
C THR A 121 3.15 14.44 12.49
N GLU A 122 1.98 14.56 13.12
CA GLU A 122 1.85 14.52 14.57
C GLU A 122 2.31 13.18 15.16
N LYS A 123 1.94 12.08 14.51
CA LYS A 123 2.34 10.74 14.95
C LYS A 123 3.84 10.53 14.84
N LEU A 124 4.47 11.08 13.80
CA LEU A 124 5.92 11.05 13.66
C LEU A 124 6.61 11.83 14.77
N LYS A 125 6.09 13.00 15.13
CA LYS A 125 6.62 13.80 16.23
C LYS A 125 6.53 13.06 17.58
N GLU A 126 5.40 12.43 17.86
CA GLU A 126 5.21 11.63 19.07
C GLU A 126 6.22 10.47 19.12
N ARG A 127 6.47 9.81 17.98
CA ARG A 127 7.40 8.69 17.90
C ARG A 127 8.84 9.11 18.11
N ASN A 128 9.23 10.29 17.61
CA ASN A 128 10.60 10.80 17.65
C ASN A 128 10.87 11.67 18.87
N GLY A 129 9.82 12.05 19.54
CA GLY A 129 9.91 12.87 20.75
C GLY A 129 10.06 12.04 22.00
#